data_eb0cf898fe75a2b6ad7ee6e01e34d822
#
_entry.id   eb0cf898fe75a2b6ad7ee6e01e34d822
#
_cell.length_a   1.000
_cell.length_b   1.000
_cell.length_c   1.000
_cell.angle_alpha   90.00
_cell.angle_beta   90.00
_cell.angle_gamma   90.00
#
_symmetry.space_group_name_H-M   'P 1'
#
loop_
_entity.id
_entity.type
_entity.pdbx_description
1 polymer ?
#
loop_
_entity_poly.entity_id
_entity_poly.type
_entity_poly.pdbx_seq_one_letter_code
_entity_poly.pdbx_strand_id
1 'polypeptide(L)'
;MNAADITQKLIDQFDTEVIKEDPLSKGLGFNVPVEKLIEVLTFLRDDSALSMNFLNCITGLDLQGLPGAESDDLRTVYHLYSYTHRHELSLNCDVSRNNPTVPSVTSLWAAAVWQEREAFDLLGIVFEGHPSLTRILLPTEFEGHPLRKDWKEGTHVMGISTQRETPVELLKFFHEVMGGEVPDEIRADVQNAAEEG
;
A
#
# COMPACT_ATOMS: atom_id res chain seq x y z
N MET A 1 -22.76 -16.82 -5.67
CA MET A 1 -22.48 -16.34 -7.05
C MET A 1 -21.06 -16.74 -7.40
N ASN A 2 -20.78 -17.11 -8.66
CA ASN A 2 -19.41 -17.29 -9.11
C ASN A 2 -18.78 -15.95 -9.55
N ALA A 3 -17.48 -15.91 -9.84
CA ALA A 3 -16.78 -14.69 -10.22
C ALA A 3 -17.38 -14.04 -11.49
N ALA A 4 -17.73 -14.85 -12.49
CA ALA A 4 -18.32 -14.37 -13.73
C ALA A 4 -19.69 -13.67 -13.53
N ASP A 5 -20.52 -14.21 -12.62
CA ASP A 5 -21.82 -13.59 -12.28
C ASP A 5 -21.65 -12.23 -11.61
N ILE A 6 -20.62 -12.10 -10.75
CA ILE A 6 -20.30 -10.83 -10.06
C ILE A 6 -19.82 -9.80 -11.09
N THR A 7 -18.88 -10.19 -11.96
CA THR A 7 -18.37 -9.33 -13.04
C THR A 7 -19.52 -8.84 -13.93
N GLN A 8 -20.38 -9.76 -14.40
CA GLN A 8 -21.50 -9.39 -15.28
C GLN A 8 -22.44 -8.40 -14.59
N LYS A 9 -22.76 -8.64 -13.32
CA LYS A 9 -23.64 -7.75 -12.55
C LYS A 9 -23.06 -6.35 -12.35
N LEU A 10 -21.75 -6.24 -12.15
CA LEU A 10 -21.08 -4.94 -12.06
C LEU A 10 -21.07 -4.20 -13.39
N ILE A 11 -20.82 -4.92 -14.49
CA ILE A 11 -20.84 -4.34 -15.84
C ILE A 11 -22.26 -3.88 -16.21
N ASP A 12 -23.27 -4.67 -15.89
CA ASP A 12 -24.67 -4.32 -16.17
C ASP A 12 -25.12 -3.06 -15.41
N GLN A 13 -24.54 -2.80 -14.25
CA GLN A 13 -24.89 -1.65 -13.42
C GLN A 13 -24.07 -0.38 -13.74
N PHE A 14 -22.76 -0.52 -14.03
CA PHE A 14 -21.83 0.63 -14.09
C PHE A 14 -21.17 0.82 -15.46
N ASP A 15 -21.39 -0.10 -16.41
CA ASP A 15 -20.71 -0.12 -17.71
C ASP A 15 -19.23 -0.57 -17.64
N THR A 16 -18.74 -1.08 -18.77
CA THR A 16 -17.34 -1.54 -18.95
C THR A 16 -16.31 -0.41 -18.92
N GLU A 17 -16.74 0.84 -19.12
CA GLU A 17 -15.85 2.00 -19.02
C GLU A 17 -15.49 2.33 -17.55
N VAL A 18 -16.40 2.02 -16.62
CA VAL A 18 -16.21 2.27 -15.18
C VAL A 18 -15.56 1.09 -14.48
N ILE A 19 -15.96 -0.14 -14.82
CA ILE A 19 -15.47 -1.37 -14.21
C ILE A 19 -14.53 -2.09 -15.17
N LYS A 20 -13.24 -2.09 -14.86
CA LYS A 20 -12.22 -2.80 -15.64
C LYS A 20 -11.59 -3.89 -14.79
N GLU A 21 -11.46 -5.10 -15.33
CA GLU A 21 -10.71 -6.13 -14.63
C GLU A 21 -9.25 -5.73 -14.45
N ASP A 22 -8.70 -5.97 -13.26
CA ASP A 22 -7.31 -5.66 -12.96
C ASP A 22 -6.41 -6.87 -13.23
N PRO A 23 -5.48 -6.78 -14.20
CA PRO A 23 -4.58 -7.88 -14.53
C PRO A 23 -3.55 -8.19 -13.43
N LEU A 24 -3.35 -7.27 -12.47
CA LEU A 24 -2.43 -7.45 -11.34
C LEU A 24 -3.09 -8.21 -10.19
N SER A 25 -4.42 -8.28 -10.14
CA SER A 25 -5.14 -9.01 -9.10
C SER A 25 -5.02 -10.52 -9.29
N LYS A 26 -4.63 -11.22 -8.21
CA LYS A 26 -4.58 -12.69 -8.20
C LYS A 26 -5.95 -13.37 -8.06
N GLY A 27 -7.01 -12.59 -7.86
CA GLY A 27 -8.41 -13.02 -7.69
C GLY A 27 -9.33 -12.12 -8.47
N LEU A 28 -10.59 -12.04 -8.05
CA LEU A 28 -11.56 -11.13 -8.64
C LEU A 28 -11.24 -9.69 -8.23
N GLY A 29 -10.68 -8.92 -9.14
CA GLY A 29 -10.27 -7.55 -8.91
C GLY A 29 -10.67 -6.61 -10.04
N PHE A 30 -11.08 -5.40 -9.67
CA PHE A 30 -11.53 -4.38 -10.62
C PHE A 30 -10.88 -3.03 -10.34
N ASN A 31 -10.54 -2.33 -11.40
CA ASN A 31 -10.12 -0.94 -11.36
C ASN A 31 -11.31 -0.02 -11.55
N VAL A 32 -11.44 0.98 -10.70
CA VAL A 32 -12.55 1.94 -10.70
C VAL A 32 -11.99 3.37 -10.61
N PRO A 33 -12.49 4.33 -11.40
CA PRO A 33 -12.10 5.73 -11.28
C PRO A 33 -12.53 6.33 -9.94
N VAL A 34 -11.75 7.29 -9.44
CA VAL A 34 -11.95 7.96 -8.13
C VAL A 34 -13.37 8.50 -7.97
N GLU A 35 -13.91 9.11 -9.03
CA GLU A 35 -15.22 9.76 -9.04
C GLU A 35 -16.37 8.76 -8.83
N LYS A 36 -16.16 7.49 -9.17
CA LYS A 36 -17.16 6.43 -9.06
C LYS A 36 -16.95 5.52 -7.85
N LEU A 37 -15.86 5.69 -7.12
CA LEU A 37 -15.45 4.81 -6.02
C LEU A 37 -16.57 4.63 -4.98
N ILE A 38 -17.11 5.70 -4.44
CA ILE A 38 -18.17 5.64 -3.40
C ILE A 38 -19.44 5.01 -3.93
N GLU A 39 -19.83 5.32 -5.18
CA GLU A 39 -21.03 4.78 -5.80
C GLU A 39 -20.93 3.25 -5.95
N VAL A 40 -19.79 2.78 -6.49
CA VAL A 40 -19.52 1.34 -6.68
C VAL A 40 -19.45 0.61 -5.34
N LEU A 41 -18.72 1.15 -4.37
CA LEU A 41 -18.59 0.55 -3.03
C LEU A 41 -19.93 0.49 -2.29
N THR A 42 -20.77 1.53 -2.42
CA THR A 42 -22.12 1.54 -1.85
C THR A 42 -22.98 0.44 -2.48
N PHE A 43 -22.95 0.33 -3.80
CA PHE A 43 -23.67 -0.73 -4.51
C PHE A 43 -23.21 -2.13 -4.07
N LEU A 44 -21.88 -2.36 -4.01
CA LEU A 44 -21.31 -3.64 -3.57
C LEU A 44 -21.75 -4.03 -2.17
N ARG A 45 -21.88 -3.06 -1.26
CA ARG A 45 -22.33 -3.27 0.12
C ARG A 45 -23.82 -3.57 0.19
N ASP A 46 -24.64 -2.77 -0.48
CA ASP A 46 -26.10 -2.70 -0.27
C ASP A 46 -26.90 -3.66 -1.17
N ASP A 47 -26.31 -4.10 -2.31
CA ASP A 47 -26.97 -5.07 -3.17
C ASP A 47 -27.12 -6.43 -2.48
N SER A 48 -28.35 -6.93 -2.42
CA SER A 48 -28.69 -8.16 -1.66
C SER A 48 -28.02 -9.42 -2.19
N ALA A 49 -27.65 -9.48 -3.46
CA ALA A 49 -26.99 -10.63 -4.06
C ALA A 49 -25.46 -10.58 -3.90
N LEU A 50 -24.89 -9.39 -3.67
CA LEU A 50 -23.46 -9.19 -3.42
C LEU A 50 -23.18 -9.13 -1.92
N SER A 51 -23.89 -8.28 -1.19
CA SER A 51 -23.78 -8.08 0.27
C SER A 51 -22.34 -8.03 0.77
N MET A 52 -21.50 -7.18 0.15
CA MET A 52 -20.10 -6.99 0.56
C MET A 52 -20.07 -6.20 1.88
N ASN A 53 -20.53 -6.84 2.94
CA ASN A 53 -20.76 -6.21 4.24
C ASN A 53 -19.52 -6.12 5.12
N PHE A 54 -18.39 -6.69 4.69
CA PHE A 54 -17.15 -6.68 5.43
C PHE A 54 -16.00 -6.12 4.61
N LEU A 55 -15.39 -5.05 5.13
CA LEU A 55 -14.12 -4.52 4.64
C LEU A 55 -13.00 -5.26 5.36
N ASN A 56 -12.30 -6.13 4.64
CA ASN A 56 -11.19 -6.90 5.17
C ASN A 56 -9.98 -6.01 5.42
N CYS A 57 -9.50 -5.34 4.37
CA CYS A 57 -8.46 -4.31 4.52
C CYS A 57 -8.50 -3.29 3.39
N ILE A 58 -7.89 -2.12 3.66
CA ILE A 58 -7.49 -1.13 2.66
C ILE A 58 -5.97 -1.16 2.60
N THR A 59 -5.42 -1.36 1.42
CA THR A 59 -3.97 -1.40 1.21
C THR A 59 -3.57 -0.31 0.22
N GLY A 60 -2.59 0.51 0.59
CA GLY A 60 -1.93 1.41 -0.34
C GLY A 60 -0.80 0.71 -1.08
N LEU A 61 -0.64 0.97 -2.36
CA LEU A 61 0.45 0.48 -3.20
C LEU A 61 1.09 1.63 -3.96
N ASP A 62 2.40 1.56 -4.13
CA ASP A 62 3.14 2.38 -5.06
C ASP A 62 3.40 1.57 -6.34
N LEU A 63 2.81 2.00 -7.44
CA LEU A 63 2.88 1.30 -8.73
C LEU A 63 4.20 1.54 -9.46
N GLN A 64 5.01 2.51 -9.03
CA GLN A 64 6.26 2.86 -9.69
C GLN A 64 7.21 1.65 -9.79
N GLY A 65 7.58 1.30 -11.04
CA GLY A 65 8.46 0.18 -11.32
C GLY A 65 7.89 -1.19 -10.95
N LEU A 66 6.58 -1.31 -10.70
CA LEU A 66 5.93 -2.60 -10.49
C LEU A 66 5.73 -3.31 -11.84
N PRO A 67 6.19 -4.55 -12.02
CA PRO A 67 5.99 -5.29 -13.25
C PRO A 67 4.49 -5.44 -13.58
N GLY A 68 4.10 -5.00 -14.78
CA GLY A 68 2.71 -5.04 -15.25
C GLY A 68 1.86 -3.84 -14.87
N ALA A 69 2.39 -2.87 -14.09
CA ALA A 69 1.71 -1.59 -13.88
C ALA A 69 1.83 -0.71 -15.12
N GLU A 70 0.73 -0.02 -15.47
CA GLU A 70 0.67 0.87 -16.63
C GLU A 70 1.06 2.32 -16.29
N SER A 71 1.16 2.65 -15.00
CA SER A 71 1.49 3.99 -14.50
C SER A 71 2.41 3.94 -13.29
N ASP A 72 3.01 5.10 -12.95
CA ASP A 72 3.79 5.31 -11.73
C ASP A 72 2.94 5.91 -10.59
N ASP A 73 1.63 5.77 -10.65
CA ASP A 73 0.69 6.31 -9.70
C ASP A 73 0.68 5.57 -8.35
N LEU A 74 -0.08 6.09 -7.40
CA LEU A 74 -0.43 5.38 -6.18
C LEU A 74 -1.78 4.70 -6.36
N ARG A 75 -1.94 3.55 -5.73
CA ARG A 75 -3.17 2.75 -5.78
C ARG A 75 -3.70 2.50 -4.38
N THR A 76 -5.00 2.64 -4.19
CA THR A 76 -5.72 2.08 -3.03
C THR A 76 -6.44 0.81 -3.44
N VAL A 77 -6.29 -0.24 -2.65
CA VAL A 77 -6.94 -1.54 -2.86
C VAL A 77 -7.88 -1.80 -1.69
N TYR A 78 -9.15 -1.99 -1.98
CA TYR A 78 -10.19 -2.31 -1.01
C TYR A 78 -10.52 -3.79 -1.13
N HIS A 79 -10.16 -4.58 -0.13
CA HIS A 79 -10.49 -6.00 -0.05
C HIS A 79 -11.82 -6.18 0.65
N LEU A 80 -12.82 -6.62 -0.09
CA LEU A 80 -14.19 -6.79 0.38
C LEU A 80 -14.56 -8.27 0.49
N TYR A 81 -15.35 -8.58 1.49
CA TYR A 81 -15.86 -9.93 1.73
C TYR A 81 -17.34 -9.91 2.08
N SER A 82 -18.06 -10.92 1.58
CA SER A 82 -19.46 -11.16 1.93
C SER A 82 -19.57 -12.36 2.86
N TYR A 83 -19.92 -12.13 4.11
CA TYR A 83 -20.22 -13.25 5.04
C TYR A 83 -21.48 -14.02 4.65
N THR A 84 -22.42 -13.34 4.02
CA THR A 84 -23.70 -13.95 3.59
C THR A 84 -23.50 -14.94 2.46
N HIS A 85 -22.73 -14.56 1.45
CA HIS A 85 -22.55 -15.33 0.22
C HIS A 85 -21.19 -16.00 0.09
N ARG A 86 -20.27 -15.74 1.03
CA ARG A 86 -18.92 -16.33 1.09
C ARG A 86 -18.11 -16.14 -0.18
N HIS A 87 -18.13 -14.92 -0.71
CA HIS A 87 -17.29 -14.53 -1.83
C HIS A 87 -16.50 -13.27 -1.48
N GLU A 88 -15.43 -13.04 -2.20
CA GLU A 88 -14.53 -11.92 -2.02
C GLU A 88 -14.22 -11.25 -3.35
N LEU A 89 -13.90 -9.97 -3.29
CA LEU A 89 -13.35 -9.23 -4.41
C LEU A 89 -12.43 -8.11 -3.91
N SER A 90 -11.54 -7.65 -4.78
CA SER A 90 -10.78 -6.42 -4.58
C SER A 90 -11.25 -5.33 -5.52
N LEU A 91 -11.35 -4.10 -5.00
CA LEU A 91 -11.61 -2.91 -5.78
C LEU A 91 -10.39 -2.01 -5.70
N ASN A 92 -9.85 -1.61 -6.85
CA ASN A 92 -8.65 -0.81 -6.94
C ASN A 92 -9.00 0.59 -7.45
N CYS A 93 -8.34 1.58 -6.91
CA CYS A 93 -8.49 2.96 -7.32
C CYS A 93 -7.10 3.59 -7.46
N ASP A 94 -6.76 4.00 -8.69
CA ASP A 94 -5.48 4.63 -8.99
C ASP A 94 -5.61 6.14 -8.87
N VAL A 95 -4.62 6.77 -8.23
CA VAL A 95 -4.58 8.21 -7.98
C VAL A 95 -3.22 8.77 -8.32
N SER A 96 -3.22 9.99 -8.87
CA SER A 96 -1.98 10.64 -9.24
C SER A 96 -1.04 10.80 -8.05
N ARG A 97 0.22 10.43 -8.22
CA ARG A 97 1.28 10.60 -7.22
C ARG A 97 1.42 12.03 -6.72
N ASN A 98 1.16 13.01 -7.59
CA ASN A 98 1.31 14.44 -7.26
C ASN A 98 0.15 15.00 -6.43
N ASN A 99 -1.04 14.41 -6.56
CA ASN A 99 -2.22 14.79 -5.78
C ASN A 99 -3.02 13.52 -5.44
N PRO A 100 -2.52 12.69 -4.52
CA PRO A 100 -3.10 11.39 -4.22
C PRO A 100 -4.31 11.53 -3.29
N THR A 101 -5.44 11.93 -3.84
CA THR A 101 -6.67 12.17 -3.08
C THR A 101 -7.76 11.21 -3.51
N VAL A 102 -8.36 10.52 -2.54
CA VAL A 102 -9.50 9.62 -2.69
C VAL A 102 -10.60 9.96 -1.68
N PRO A 103 -11.87 9.74 -1.97
CA PRO A 103 -12.92 9.91 -0.97
C PRO A 103 -12.82 8.83 0.13
N SER A 104 -13.03 9.24 1.38
CA SER A 104 -13.05 8.33 2.53
C SER A 104 -14.26 7.39 2.48
N VAL A 105 -14.04 6.12 2.84
CA VAL A 105 -15.09 5.11 2.95
C VAL A 105 -15.49 4.81 4.40
N THR A 106 -15.10 5.66 5.35
CA THR A 106 -15.45 5.52 6.77
C THR A 106 -16.95 5.56 7.04
N SER A 107 -17.72 6.21 6.17
CA SER A 107 -19.19 6.20 6.22
C SER A 107 -19.81 4.86 5.81
N LEU A 108 -19.08 4.05 5.04
CA LEU A 108 -19.52 2.73 4.60
C LEU A 108 -19.10 1.64 5.58
N TRP A 109 -17.85 1.68 6.05
CA TRP A 109 -17.29 0.72 7.01
C TRP A 109 -16.45 1.42 8.08
N ALA A 110 -16.83 1.26 9.33
CA ALA A 110 -16.11 1.87 10.45
C ALA A 110 -14.63 1.39 10.56
N ALA A 111 -14.33 0.19 10.09
CA ALA A 111 -12.97 -0.34 10.07
C ALA A 111 -12.00 0.49 9.22
N ALA A 112 -12.50 1.22 8.22
CA ALA A 112 -11.71 2.06 7.33
C ALA A 112 -10.97 3.19 8.08
N VAL A 113 -11.48 3.66 9.20
CA VAL A 113 -10.88 4.76 10.00
C VAL A 113 -9.39 4.53 10.27
N TRP A 114 -9.00 3.33 10.62
CA TRP A 114 -7.60 3.02 10.94
C TRP A 114 -6.77 2.71 9.70
N GLN A 115 -7.35 2.04 8.74
CA GLN A 115 -6.67 1.59 7.52
C GLN A 115 -6.38 2.74 6.56
N GLU A 116 -7.29 3.72 6.47
CA GLU A 116 -7.08 4.95 5.71
C GLU A 116 -5.96 5.80 6.33
N ARG A 117 -5.89 5.87 7.67
CA ARG A 117 -4.79 6.55 8.35
C ARG A 117 -3.44 5.90 8.13
N GLU A 118 -3.38 4.56 8.06
CA GLU A 118 -2.17 3.82 7.73
C GLU A 118 -1.69 4.14 6.31
N ALA A 119 -2.58 4.09 5.31
CA ALA A 119 -2.25 4.41 3.93
C ALA A 119 -1.84 5.91 3.76
N PHE A 120 -2.50 6.81 4.49
CA PHE A 120 -2.10 8.21 4.57
C PHE A 120 -0.70 8.37 5.17
N ASP A 121 -0.43 7.73 6.30
CA ASP A 121 0.84 7.88 7.02
C ASP A 121 2.02 7.36 6.19
N LEU A 122 1.90 6.18 5.60
CA LEU A 122 3.01 5.49 4.93
C LEU A 122 3.19 5.88 3.45
N LEU A 123 2.13 6.26 2.75
CA LEU A 123 2.14 6.58 1.31
C LEU A 123 1.69 8.01 0.99
N GLY A 124 1.09 8.72 1.95
CA GLY A 124 0.60 10.08 1.75
C GLY A 124 -0.67 10.16 0.91
N ILE A 125 -1.47 9.10 0.86
CA ILE A 125 -2.78 9.12 0.21
C ILE A 125 -3.76 9.86 1.11
N VAL A 126 -4.36 10.94 0.60
CA VAL A 126 -5.31 11.78 1.36
C VAL A 126 -6.72 11.23 1.18
N PHE A 127 -7.39 10.91 2.29
CA PHE A 127 -8.77 10.42 2.30
C PHE A 127 -9.72 11.57 2.63
N GLU A 128 -10.34 12.13 1.60
CA GLU A 128 -11.23 13.28 1.73
C GLU A 128 -12.52 12.90 2.47
N GLY A 129 -12.88 13.68 3.49
CA GLY A 129 -14.04 13.36 4.35
C GLY A 129 -13.73 12.40 5.51
N HIS A 130 -12.48 11.98 5.69
CA HIS A 130 -12.07 11.20 6.86
C HIS A 130 -12.22 12.03 8.15
N PRO A 131 -12.84 11.49 9.23
CA PRO A 131 -13.15 12.25 10.44
C PRO A 131 -11.92 12.76 11.21
N SER A 132 -10.77 12.08 11.10
CA SER A 132 -9.53 12.47 11.78
C SER A 132 -8.32 11.84 11.08
N LEU A 133 -7.90 12.42 9.94
CA LEU A 133 -6.77 11.94 9.16
C LEU A 133 -5.45 12.41 9.76
N THR A 134 -4.93 11.65 10.71
CA THR A 134 -3.66 11.92 11.40
C THR A 134 -2.74 10.70 11.32
N ARG A 135 -1.43 10.91 11.43
CA ARG A 135 -0.45 9.80 11.46
C ARG A 135 -0.76 8.81 12.58
N ILE A 136 -0.39 7.55 12.39
CA ILE A 136 -0.70 6.46 13.32
C ILE A 136 0.53 5.59 13.65
N LEU A 137 1.44 5.41 12.69
CA LEU A 137 2.62 4.56 12.82
C LEU A 137 3.90 5.39 12.99
N LEU A 138 4.00 6.50 12.26
CA LEU A 138 5.19 7.35 12.25
C LEU A 138 5.05 8.49 13.26
N PRO A 139 6.17 8.95 13.85
CA PRO A 139 6.19 10.19 14.64
C PRO A 139 5.70 11.38 13.84
N THR A 140 5.11 12.38 14.51
CA THR A 140 4.55 13.57 13.85
C THR A 140 5.64 14.36 13.09
N GLU A 141 6.86 14.32 13.60
CA GLU A 141 8.03 15.00 13.05
C GLU A 141 8.70 14.24 11.90
N PHE A 142 8.22 13.04 11.60
CA PHE A 142 8.79 12.23 10.52
C PHE A 142 8.52 12.89 9.15
N GLU A 143 9.58 13.08 8.36
CA GLU A 143 9.50 13.71 7.05
C GLU A 143 9.22 12.70 5.94
N GLY A 144 8.16 12.97 5.17
CA GLY A 144 7.77 12.16 4.02
C GLY A 144 6.95 10.91 4.35
N HIS A 145 6.96 9.97 3.40
CA HIS A 145 6.15 8.74 3.41
C HIS A 145 7.04 7.56 2.99
N PRO A 146 7.50 6.73 3.93
CA PRO A 146 8.60 5.79 3.71
C PRO A 146 8.27 4.60 2.80
N LEU A 147 7.00 4.33 2.51
CA LEU A 147 6.63 3.27 1.57
C LEU A 147 6.53 3.76 0.12
N ARG A 148 6.71 5.06 -0.14
CA ARG A 148 6.89 5.54 -1.51
C ARG A 148 8.26 5.13 -2.03
N LYS A 149 8.33 4.66 -3.26
CA LYS A 149 9.59 4.25 -3.89
C LYS A 149 10.52 5.41 -4.25
N ASP A 150 9.98 6.61 -4.36
CA ASP A 150 10.73 7.85 -4.56
C ASP A 150 11.21 8.49 -3.24
N TRP A 151 10.77 7.99 -2.08
CA TRP A 151 11.23 8.47 -0.79
C TRP A 151 12.67 8.03 -0.53
N LYS A 152 13.45 8.96 -0.01
CA LYS A 152 14.85 8.71 0.38
C LYS A 152 15.00 8.97 1.87
N GLU A 153 15.66 8.06 2.54
CA GLU A 153 15.99 8.21 3.95
C GLU A 153 16.91 9.42 4.15
N GLY A 154 16.53 10.29 5.08
CA GLY A 154 17.39 11.39 5.52
C GLY A 154 18.60 10.85 6.28
N THR A 155 19.68 11.62 6.33
CA THR A 155 20.92 11.25 7.06
C THR A 155 20.72 11.19 8.58
N HIS A 156 19.65 11.82 9.10
CA HIS A 156 19.28 11.81 10.50
C HIS A 156 17.76 11.74 10.63
N VAL A 157 17.28 10.94 11.57
CA VAL A 157 15.87 10.88 11.98
C VAL A 157 15.81 11.17 13.48
N MET A 158 15.06 12.20 13.90
CA MET A 158 14.93 12.62 15.30
C MET A 158 16.29 12.85 16.01
N GLY A 159 17.27 13.38 15.29
CA GLY A 159 18.61 13.63 15.81
C GLY A 159 19.53 12.40 15.88
N ILE A 160 19.03 11.23 15.49
CA ILE A 160 19.80 9.99 15.41
C ILE A 160 20.26 9.80 13.97
N SER A 161 21.57 9.54 13.78
CA SER A 161 22.12 9.24 12.46
C SER A 161 21.52 7.95 11.91
N THR A 162 21.06 8.01 10.66
CA THR A 162 20.60 6.83 9.91
C THR A 162 21.72 6.18 9.12
N GLN A 163 22.88 6.84 9.05
CA GLN A 163 24.06 6.27 8.41
C GLN A 163 24.53 5.10 9.26
N ARG A 164 24.37 3.91 8.73
CA ARG A 164 24.95 2.70 9.32
C ARG A 164 26.42 2.65 8.93
N GLU A 165 27.28 2.41 9.91
CA GLU A 165 28.65 2.02 9.64
C GLU A 165 28.63 0.77 8.75
N THR A 166 29.45 0.80 7.70
CA THR A 166 29.56 -0.39 6.83
C THR A 166 30.03 -1.58 7.68
N PRO A 167 29.64 -2.81 7.32
CA PRO A 167 30.16 -4.00 8.01
C PRO A 167 31.69 -4.03 8.12
N VAL A 168 32.38 -3.41 7.15
CA VAL A 168 33.86 -3.25 7.15
C VAL A 168 34.35 -2.36 8.29
N GLU A 169 33.67 -1.23 8.53
CA GLU A 169 34.05 -0.29 9.62
C GLU A 169 33.74 -0.90 10.98
N LEU A 170 32.61 -1.60 11.07
CA LEU A 170 32.24 -2.32 12.30
C LEU A 170 33.25 -3.42 12.62
N LEU A 171 33.73 -4.15 11.60
CA LEU A 171 34.75 -5.19 11.76
C LEU A 171 36.11 -4.61 12.17
N LYS A 172 36.51 -3.46 11.60
CA LYS A 172 37.72 -2.73 12.03
C LYS A 172 37.60 -2.30 13.48
N PHE A 173 36.48 -1.73 13.88
CA PHE A 173 36.22 -1.35 15.27
C PHE A 173 36.29 -2.55 16.22
N PHE A 174 35.67 -3.69 15.89
CA PHE A 174 35.76 -4.91 16.67
C PHE A 174 37.19 -5.43 16.79
N HIS A 175 37.96 -5.37 15.71
CA HIS A 175 39.37 -5.78 15.73
C HIS A 175 40.23 -4.88 16.65
N GLU A 176 40.02 -3.55 16.54
CA GLU A 176 40.78 -2.57 17.35
C GLU A 176 40.42 -2.63 18.83
N VAL A 177 39.12 -2.80 19.19
CA VAL A 177 38.64 -2.73 20.58
C VAL A 177 38.67 -4.08 21.27
N MET A 178 38.36 -5.16 20.55
CA MET A 178 38.24 -6.51 21.14
C MET A 178 39.47 -7.38 20.92
N GLY A 179 40.44 -6.98 20.08
CA GLY A 179 41.67 -7.72 19.80
C GLY A 179 41.46 -9.11 19.19
N GLY A 180 40.29 -9.37 18.63
CA GLY A 180 39.92 -10.65 18.03
C GLY A 180 40.29 -10.72 16.52
N GLU A 181 40.67 -11.90 16.04
CA GLU A 181 40.81 -12.11 14.59
C GLU A 181 39.41 -12.23 13.94
N VAL A 182 39.20 -11.52 12.84
CA VAL A 182 37.98 -11.62 12.04
C VAL A 182 38.00 -12.96 11.28
N PRO A 183 36.99 -13.82 11.42
CA PRO A 183 36.91 -15.08 10.67
C PRO A 183 37.04 -14.88 9.18
N ASP A 184 37.79 -15.76 8.52
CA ASP A 184 38.08 -15.64 7.07
C ASP A 184 36.80 -15.68 6.20
N GLU A 185 35.75 -16.37 6.63
CA GLU A 185 34.45 -16.41 5.99
C GLU A 185 33.81 -15.01 5.89
N ILE A 186 33.89 -14.22 6.97
CA ILE A 186 33.34 -12.87 7.04
C ILE A 186 34.22 -11.88 6.23
N ARG A 187 35.55 -12.12 6.14
CA ARG A 187 36.43 -11.31 5.31
C ARG A 187 36.10 -11.42 3.82
N ALA A 188 35.76 -12.61 3.36
CA ALA A 188 35.38 -12.86 1.96
C ALA A 188 34.07 -12.16 1.58
N ASP A 189 33.06 -12.22 2.44
CA ASP A 189 31.77 -11.57 2.21
C ASP A 189 31.87 -10.04 2.18
N VAL A 190 32.76 -9.47 2.99
CA VAL A 190 33.03 -8.03 3.04
C VAL A 190 33.79 -7.54 1.80
N GLN A 191 34.72 -8.35 1.26
CA GLN A 191 35.42 -8.01 0.01
C GLN A 191 34.47 -8.02 -1.18
N ASN A 192 33.58 -9.01 -1.28
CA ASN A 192 32.59 -9.09 -2.35
C ASN A 192 31.57 -7.93 -2.30
N ALA A 193 31.14 -7.51 -1.12
CA ALA A 193 30.24 -6.37 -0.95
C ALA A 193 30.87 -5.00 -1.27
N ALA A 194 32.20 -4.88 -1.18
CA ALA A 194 32.94 -3.67 -1.52
C ALA A 194 33.24 -3.53 -3.02
N GLU A 195 33.15 -4.63 -3.80
CA GLU A 195 33.33 -4.64 -5.25
C GLU A 195 32.00 -4.41 -6.01
N GLU A 196 30.85 -4.57 -5.35
CA GLU A 196 29.50 -4.37 -5.92
C GLU A 196 28.89 -2.97 -5.67
N GLY A 197 29.54 -2.06 -4.96
CA GLY A 197 29.09 -0.70 -4.62
C GLY A 197 29.93 0.38 -5.29
#